data_695ba377c5977a3bd41ac6e915d166f7
#
_entry.id   695ba377c5977a3bd41ac6e915d166f7
#
_cell.length_a   1.000
_cell.length_b   1.000
_cell.length_c   1.000
_cell.angle_alpha   90.00
_cell.angle_beta   90.00
_cell.angle_gamma   90.00
#
_symmetry.space_group_name_H-M   'P 1'
#
loop_
_entity.id
_entity.type
_entity.pdbx_description
1 polymer ?
#
loop_
_entity_poly.entity_id
_entity_poly.type
_entity_poly.pdbx_seq_one_letter_code
_entity_poly.pdbx_strand_id
1 'polypeptide(L)'
;MNVIKQKWSRLGGTRVMVVLAMALSLIGVGLSTGTAGASSKKHSPLVVGAIFPFTGPKALLSNWGMHGVAVGIYEVNQAGGVLGHKLKSAVVDDAADAVDVLPAFRKLMLNHPTVIIGPFSPTIEGVINQFQANNVVDFMVGGLTTLDNMKQKFVFRTSSSDSNEAIAMAYYAIKKGWKTASFIFDNSSNSQGFIAPLKAAFEALGGTVQQNITLTPGQSSYSSELTQAFANKPAVIFDSMDSQTAATLFTNGQQLGYMTTPWIGDDLQSAPQGSYAKSFGPTAATNLIAALPATPSTANSAYNHFLADYQSVWRTTTILPTTFNEYDSIVIASLAMTMAKSTNPKVWVNDVTKVSNTPGIVCGTYKSCLVLLAKHKKINYNGAAGDDNFNSFHNVFSGFQMLGFDSSLNNVLKSYVTPANLATVVAKEK
;
A
#
# COMPACT_ATOMS: atom_id res chain seq x y z
N MET A 1 40.29 11.46 -15.54
CA MET A 1 41.51 10.67 -15.74
C MET A 1 42.01 10.25 -14.37
N ASN A 2 41.69 9.06 -13.95
CA ASN A 2 42.49 8.11 -13.20
C ASN A 2 41.62 6.90 -12.84
N VAL A 3 41.95 5.80 -13.50
CA VAL A 3 41.37 4.47 -13.41
C VAL A 3 42.03 3.74 -12.25
N ILE A 4 41.28 3.23 -11.30
CA ILE A 4 41.79 2.28 -10.30
C ILE A 4 41.33 0.88 -10.72
N LYS A 5 42.28 0.12 -11.26
CA LYS A 5 42.20 -1.32 -11.51
C LYS A 5 42.40 -2.06 -10.19
N GLN A 6 41.45 -2.88 -9.78
CA GLN A 6 41.69 -3.87 -8.72
C GLN A 6 42.07 -5.24 -9.32
N LYS A 7 43.24 -5.71 -8.92
CA LYS A 7 43.85 -6.98 -9.28
C LYS A 7 43.20 -8.16 -8.57
N TRP A 8 42.84 -9.19 -9.34
CA TRP A 8 42.55 -10.52 -8.81
C TRP A 8 43.87 -11.32 -8.70
N SER A 9 44.22 -11.75 -7.51
CA SER A 9 45.31 -12.72 -7.27
C SER A 9 44.74 -14.13 -7.17
N ARG A 10 45.17 -14.98 -8.07
CA ARG A 10 45.02 -16.44 -8.01
C ARG A 10 45.93 -17.01 -6.93
N LEU A 11 45.47 -17.93 -6.12
CA LEU A 11 46.26 -18.87 -5.40
C LEU A 11 45.77 -20.29 -5.67
N GLY A 12 46.69 -21.08 -6.12
CA GLY A 12 46.51 -22.42 -6.62
C GLY A 12 46.51 -23.50 -5.54
N GLY A 13 46.19 -24.64 -5.98
CA GLY A 13 45.77 -25.87 -5.39
C GLY A 13 46.73 -26.56 -4.43
N THR A 14 46.15 -27.55 -3.74
CA THR A 14 46.84 -28.80 -3.43
C THR A 14 45.79 -29.91 -3.24
N ARG A 15 45.87 -30.92 -4.09
CA ARG A 15 45.18 -32.20 -3.96
C ARG A 15 45.90 -33.02 -2.89
N VAL A 16 45.18 -33.59 -1.94
CA VAL A 16 45.68 -34.70 -1.12
C VAL A 16 44.68 -35.85 -1.25
N MET A 17 45.13 -36.88 -1.91
CA MET A 17 44.60 -38.24 -1.91
C MET A 17 45.00 -38.92 -0.60
N VAL A 18 44.05 -39.57 0.11
CA VAL A 18 44.37 -40.59 1.11
C VAL A 18 43.50 -41.82 0.93
N VAL A 19 44.18 -42.92 0.96
CA VAL A 19 43.88 -44.28 0.58
C VAL A 19 42.98 -44.98 1.62
N LEU A 20 42.22 -45.98 1.13
CA LEU A 20 41.47 -47.02 1.83
C LEU A 20 42.24 -47.71 2.96
N ALA A 21 41.54 -47.99 4.06
CA ALA A 21 41.85 -49.18 4.89
C ALA A 21 40.52 -49.80 5.36
N MET A 22 40.25 -51.02 4.89
CA MET A 22 39.22 -51.93 5.44
C MET A 22 39.70 -52.48 6.76
N ALA A 23 38.81 -52.53 7.74
CA ALA A 23 38.89 -53.51 8.84
C ALA A 23 37.49 -53.96 9.24
N LEU A 24 37.20 -55.23 9.02
CA LEU A 24 36.06 -55.97 9.60
C LEU A 24 36.28 -56.13 11.10
N SER A 25 35.20 -55.94 11.89
CA SER A 25 34.94 -56.85 13.05
C SER A 25 33.61 -56.57 13.74
N LEU A 26 32.79 -57.57 13.79
CA LEU A 26 31.96 -58.05 14.93
C LEU A 26 30.66 -57.35 15.31
N ILE A 27 29.65 -58.12 15.08
CA ILE A 27 28.28 -58.22 15.52
C ILE A 27 28.10 -57.83 17.00
N GLY A 28 27.34 -56.76 17.22
CA GLY A 28 26.74 -56.43 18.50
C GLY A 28 25.25 -56.11 18.26
N VAL A 29 24.40 -57.09 18.61
CA VAL A 29 22.95 -56.89 18.61
C VAL A 29 22.61 -55.99 19.80
N GLY A 30 22.52 -54.68 19.56
CA GLY A 30 21.93 -53.70 20.47
C GLY A 30 20.57 -53.33 19.98
N LEU A 31 19.51 -53.73 20.69
CA LEU A 31 18.16 -53.16 20.51
C LEU A 31 18.21 -51.67 20.87
N SER A 32 18.50 -50.81 19.92
CA SER A 32 18.23 -49.39 20.02
C SER A 32 16.78 -49.20 19.60
N THR A 33 15.93 -48.88 20.57
CA THR A 33 14.61 -48.29 20.33
C THR A 33 14.88 -46.95 19.64
N GLY A 34 14.99 -46.97 18.33
CA GLY A 34 15.06 -45.78 17.51
C GLY A 34 13.75 -45.03 17.63
N THR A 35 13.76 -43.92 18.37
CA THR A 35 12.75 -42.89 18.18
C THR A 35 12.81 -42.51 16.73
N ALA A 36 11.86 -42.96 15.93
CA ALA A 36 11.66 -42.52 14.57
C ALA A 36 11.38 -41.00 14.65
N GLY A 37 12.44 -40.21 14.50
CA GLY A 37 12.31 -38.78 14.25
C GLY A 37 11.43 -38.66 13.00
N ALA A 38 10.21 -38.21 13.17
CA ALA A 38 9.33 -37.88 12.07
C ALA A 38 10.04 -36.87 11.20
N SER A 39 10.63 -37.31 10.09
CA SER A 39 11.14 -36.45 9.05
C SER A 39 9.95 -35.64 8.57
N SER A 40 9.84 -34.39 9.02
CA SER A 40 8.80 -33.48 8.55
C SER A 40 9.01 -33.34 7.04
N LYS A 41 8.10 -33.88 6.24
CA LYS A 41 8.08 -33.65 4.79
C LYS A 41 8.11 -32.15 4.59
N LYS A 42 9.22 -31.60 4.11
CA LYS A 42 9.30 -30.20 3.69
C LYS A 42 8.33 -30.02 2.54
N HIS A 43 7.23 -29.33 2.79
CA HIS A 43 6.30 -28.93 1.74
C HIS A 43 6.96 -27.93 0.80
N SER A 44 6.67 -28.00 -0.50
CA SER A 44 7.13 -27.00 -1.46
C SER A 44 6.61 -25.60 -1.07
N PRO A 45 7.43 -24.55 -1.16
CA PRO A 45 6.99 -23.21 -0.84
C PRO A 45 5.79 -22.76 -1.69
N LEU A 46 4.85 -22.03 -1.09
CA LEU A 46 3.80 -21.30 -1.81
C LEU A 46 4.41 -20.00 -2.37
N VAL A 47 3.94 -19.60 -3.55
CA VAL A 47 4.41 -18.40 -4.22
C VAL A 47 3.45 -17.25 -3.93
N VAL A 48 3.99 -16.17 -3.37
CA VAL A 48 3.37 -14.86 -3.32
C VAL A 48 3.84 -14.11 -4.55
N GLY A 49 2.95 -13.84 -5.48
CA GLY A 49 3.20 -12.98 -6.63
C GLY A 49 3.24 -11.51 -6.21
N ALA A 50 4.07 -10.71 -6.83
CA ALA A 50 4.10 -9.26 -6.64
C ALA A 50 4.21 -8.57 -7.99
N ILE A 51 3.31 -7.62 -8.25
CA ILE A 51 3.31 -6.78 -9.45
C ILE A 51 3.47 -5.35 -9.00
N PHE A 52 4.63 -4.73 -9.30
CA PHE A 52 4.94 -3.37 -8.90
C PHE A 52 5.79 -2.67 -9.95
N PRO A 53 5.78 -1.32 -10.01
CA PRO A 53 6.59 -0.57 -10.96
C PRO A 53 8.04 -0.47 -10.49
N PHE A 54 8.92 -1.36 -10.96
CA PHE A 54 10.36 -1.28 -10.67
C PHE A 54 11.10 -0.32 -11.62
N THR A 55 10.49 0.01 -12.74
CA THR A 55 11.00 0.98 -13.71
C THR A 55 9.95 2.07 -13.98
N GLY A 56 10.35 3.10 -14.74
CA GLY A 56 9.46 4.19 -15.10
C GLY A 56 9.31 5.29 -14.04
N PRO A 57 8.41 6.26 -14.27
CA PRO A 57 8.28 7.46 -13.42
C PRO A 57 7.83 7.18 -11.99
N LYS A 58 7.19 6.04 -11.76
CA LYS A 58 6.66 5.63 -10.44
C LYS A 58 7.49 4.53 -9.77
N ALA A 59 8.72 4.29 -10.20
CA ALA A 59 9.59 3.22 -9.69
C ALA A 59 9.79 3.26 -8.16
N LEU A 60 9.69 4.42 -7.53
CA LEU A 60 9.78 4.56 -6.08
C LEU A 60 8.72 3.74 -5.34
N LEU A 61 7.52 3.60 -5.93
CA LEU A 61 6.40 2.87 -5.32
C LEU A 61 6.69 1.37 -5.16
N SER A 62 7.59 0.79 -5.99
CA SER A 62 7.97 -0.61 -5.86
C SER A 62 8.55 -0.95 -4.48
N ASN A 63 9.31 -0.01 -3.89
CA ASN A 63 9.85 -0.18 -2.55
C ASN A 63 8.76 -0.24 -1.48
N TRP A 64 7.68 0.56 -1.65
CA TRP A 64 6.56 0.54 -0.70
C TRP A 64 5.93 -0.85 -0.64
N GLY A 65 5.54 -1.37 -1.81
CA GLY A 65 4.93 -2.69 -1.90
C GLY A 65 5.87 -3.81 -1.46
N MET A 66 7.11 -3.83 -1.99
CA MET A 66 8.06 -4.92 -1.69
C MET A 66 8.48 -4.98 -0.23
N HIS A 67 8.57 -3.83 0.44
CA HIS A 67 8.87 -3.82 1.86
C HIS A 67 7.79 -4.53 2.67
N GLY A 68 6.50 -4.26 2.38
CA GLY A 68 5.40 -4.93 3.04
C GLY A 68 5.32 -6.42 2.74
N VAL A 69 5.43 -6.78 1.47
CA VAL A 69 5.46 -8.18 1.04
C VAL A 69 6.56 -8.97 1.74
N ALA A 70 7.78 -8.42 1.83
CA ALA A 70 8.90 -9.11 2.47
C ALA A 70 8.66 -9.33 3.98
N VAL A 71 8.13 -8.32 4.68
CA VAL A 71 7.82 -8.41 6.12
C VAL A 71 6.68 -9.38 6.38
N GLY A 72 5.61 -9.37 5.57
CA GLY A 72 4.51 -10.32 5.69
C GLY A 72 4.95 -11.77 5.47
N ILE A 73 5.78 -12.01 4.44
CA ILE A 73 6.40 -13.32 4.19
C ILE A 73 7.28 -13.73 5.38
N TYR A 74 8.04 -12.81 5.95
CA TYR A 74 8.89 -13.07 7.11
C TYR A 74 8.05 -13.52 8.30
N GLU A 75 7.02 -12.78 8.72
CA GLU A 75 6.16 -13.13 9.86
C GLU A 75 5.50 -14.51 9.68
N VAL A 76 4.86 -14.73 8.53
CA VAL A 76 4.19 -16.01 8.26
C VAL A 76 5.19 -17.16 8.31
N ASN A 77 6.39 -16.95 7.76
CA ASN A 77 7.43 -17.95 7.77
C ASN A 77 7.98 -18.22 9.17
N GLN A 78 8.14 -17.20 10.01
CA GLN A 78 8.55 -17.38 11.42
C GLN A 78 7.52 -18.18 12.20
N ALA A 79 6.23 -18.00 11.93
CA ALA A 79 5.17 -18.77 12.57
C ALA A 79 4.96 -20.20 12.04
N GLY A 80 5.81 -20.65 11.11
CA GLY A 80 5.76 -22.02 10.56
C GLY A 80 5.24 -22.13 9.13
N GLY A 81 4.81 -21.03 8.53
CA GLY A 81 4.22 -20.99 7.19
C GLY A 81 2.71 -21.29 7.19
N VAL A 82 2.15 -21.44 6.01
CA VAL A 82 0.73 -21.76 5.79
C VAL A 82 0.57 -23.26 5.57
N LEU A 83 -0.15 -23.94 6.45
CA LEU A 83 -0.38 -25.40 6.38
C LEU A 83 0.93 -26.20 6.20
N GLY A 84 2.03 -25.72 6.80
CA GLY A 84 3.36 -26.31 6.69
C GLY A 84 4.19 -25.87 5.48
N HIS A 85 3.64 -25.09 4.58
CA HIS A 85 4.34 -24.50 3.45
C HIS A 85 4.95 -23.14 3.83
N LYS A 86 6.24 -22.94 3.57
CA LYS A 86 6.85 -21.62 3.64
C LYS A 86 6.41 -20.77 2.45
N LEU A 87 6.39 -19.45 2.62
CA LEU A 87 6.13 -18.51 1.54
C LEU A 87 7.44 -18.06 0.88
N LYS A 88 7.40 -17.79 -0.43
CA LYS A 88 8.44 -17.12 -1.19
C LYS A 88 7.81 -16.14 -2.18
N SER A 89 8.49 -15.04 -2.52
CA SER A 89 8.02 -14.10 -3.53
C SER A 89 8.43 -14.49 -4.94
N ALA A 90 7.60 -14.10 -5.92
CA ALA A 90 7.95 -13.98 -7.32
C ALA A 90 7.49 -12.61 -7.79
N VAL A 91 8.36 -11.86 -8.48
CA VAL A 91 8.19 -10.42 -8.71
C VAL A 91 8.24 -10.14 -10.20
N VAL A 92 7.39 -9.22 -10.65
CA VAL A 92 7.39 -8.69 -12.01
C VAL A 92 7.23 -7.17 -12.00
N ASP A 93 7.74 -6.52 -13.03
CA ASP A 93 7.67 -5.08 -13.25
C ASP A 93 6.52 -4.77 -14.22
N ASP A 94 5.64 -3.86 -13.85
CA ASP A 94 4.56 -3.32 -14.69
C ASP A 94 4.85 -1.90 -15.17
N ALA A 95 6.01 -1.33 -14.80
CA ALA A 95 6.47 0.02 -15.12
C ALA A 95 5.45 1.14 -14.80
N ALA A 96 4.38 0.84 -14.05
CA ALA A 96 3.18 1.66 -13.88
C ALA A 96 2.52 2.03 -15.22
N ASP A 97 2.60 1.15 -16.22
CA ASP A 97 2.06 1.37 -17.55
C ASP A 97 0.94 0.36 -17.86
N ALA A 98 -0.19 0.87 -18.36
CA ALA A 98 -1.36 0.05 -18.72
C ALA A 98 -1.08 -0.96 -19.84
N VAL A 99 -0.06 -0.72 -20.69
CA VAL A 99 0.35 -1.64 -21.76
C VAL A 99 1.19 -2.79 -21.19
N ASP A 100 2.02 -2.52 -20.16
CA ASP A 100 2.98 -3.48 -19.62
C ASP A 100 2.38 -4.39 -18.55
N VAL A 101 1.30 -3.99 -17.88
CA VAL A 101 0.73 -4.75 -16.76
C VAL A 101 0.20 -6.14 -17.17
N LEU A 102 -0.43 -6.28 -18.33
CA LEU A 102 -0.94 -7.59 -18.79
C LEU A 102 0.19 -8.56 -19.17
N PRO A 103 1.22 -8.18 -19.92
CA PRO A 103 2.43 -8.98 -20.09
C PRO A 103 3.09 -9.37 -18.76
N ALA A 104 3.22 -8.42 -17.82
CA ALA A 104 3.78 -8.68 -16.48
C ALA A 104 2.95 -9.73 -15.73
N PHE A 105 1.63 -9.59 -15.70
CA PHE A 105 0.72 -10.57 -15.10
C PHE A 105 0.91 -11.97 -15.71
N ARG A 106 0.93 -12.09 -17.05
CA ARG A 106 1.15 -13.38 -17.72
C ARG A 106 2.49 -14.01 -17.35
N LYS A 107 3.54 -13.22 -17.29
CA LYS A 107 4.87 -13.67 -16.85
C LYS A 107 4.84 -14.17 -15.39
N LEU A 108 4.13 -13.45 -14.50
CA LEU A 108 4.00 -13.85 -13.11
C LEU A 108 3.26 -15.18 -12.97
N MET A 109 2.19 -15.41 -13.76
CA MET A 109 1.41 -16.65 -13.71
C MET A 109 2.21 -17.91 -14.03
N LEU A 110 3.36 -17.82 -14.73
CA LEU A 110 4.28 -18.94 -14.94
C LEU A 110 4.91 -19.46 -13.62
N ASN A 111 4.88 -18.66 -12.58
CA ASN A 111 5.36 -19.04 -11.24
C ASN A 111 4.27 -19.69 -10.38
N HIS A 112 3.06 -19.88 -10.90
CA HIS A 112 1.91 -20.44 -10.18
C HIS A 112 1.65 -19.77 -8.82
N PRO A 113 1.44 -18.45 -8.76
CA PRO A 113 1.22 -17.74 -7.51
C PRO A 113 -0.07 -18.21 -6.82
N THR A 114 0.00 -18.40 -5.51
CA THR A 114 -1.17 -18.73 -4.67
C THR A 114 -1.99 -17.49 -4.34
N VAL A 115 -1.32 -16.36 -4.23
CA VAL A 115 -1.86 -15.02 -4.02
C VAL A 115 -0.99 -14.02 -4.77
N ILE A 116 -1.57 -12.91 -5.22
CA ILE A 116 -0.85 -11.79 -5.82
C ILE A 116 -1.07 -10.55 -4.96
N ILE A 117 -0.03 -9.73 -4.82
CA ILE A 117 -0.06 -8.41 -4.19
C ILE A 117 0.25 -7.38 -5.28
N GLY A 118 -0.69 -6.45 -5.48
CA GLY A 118 -0.61 -5.47 -6.57
C GLY A 118 -1.21 -6.00 -7.89
N PRO A 119 -1.28 -5.16 -8.92
CA PRO A 119 -0.57 -3.89 -9.06
C PRO A 119 -1.23 -2.74 -8.28
N PHE A 120 -0.54 -1.61 -8.24
CA PHE A 120 -1.11 -0.37 -7.76
C PHE A 120 -2.07 0.26 -8.78
N SER A 121 -2.89 1.23 -8.35
CA SER A 121 -3.57 2.14 -9.27
C SER A 121 -2.53 2.94 -10.11
N PRO A 122 -2.75 3.18 -11.38
CA PRO A 122 -3.94 2.92 -12.19
C PRO A 122 -3.87 1.62 -13.01
N THR A 123 -2.80 0.82 -12.89
CA THR A 123 -2.57 -0.33 -13.78
C THR A 123 -3.48 -1.53 -13.47
N ILE A 124 -4.09 -1.57 -12.28
CA ILE A 124 -5.01 -2.65 -11.86
C ILE A 124 -6.15 -2.88 -12.86
N GLU A 125 -6.70 -1.83 -13.47
CA GLU A 125 -7.82 -1.94 -14.41
C GLU A 125 -7.47 -2.79 -15.64
N GLY A 126 -6.21 -2.78 -16.08
CA GLY A 126 -5.72 -3.58 -17.20
C GLY A 126 -5.72 -5.09 -16.95
N VAL A 127 -5.74 -5.51 -15.67
CA VAL A 127 -5.66 -6.92 -15.29
C VAL A 127 -6.74 -7.38 -14.32
N ILE A 128 -7.61 -6.51 -13.82
CA ILE A 128 -8.58 -6.83 -12.76
C ILE A 128 -9.44 -8.06 -13.09
N ASN A 129 -9.85 -8.24 -14.33
CA ASN A 129 -10.63 -9.39 -14.77
C ASN A 129 -9.78 -10.67 -14.90
N GLN A 130 -8.45 -10.54 -14.99
CA GLN A 130 -7.55 -11.68 -15.15
C GLN A 130 -7.44 -12.48 -13.84
N PHE A 131 -7.55 -11.84 -12.70
CA PHE A 131 -7.50 -12.54 -11.40
C PHE A 131 -8.60 -13.58 -11.27
N GLN A 132 -9.83 -13.22 -11.61
CA GLN A 132 -10.94 -14.17 -11.60
C GLN A 132 -10.82 -15.23 -12.72
N ALA A 133 -10.44 -14.83 -13.93
CA ALA A 133 -10.28 -15.74 -15.07
C ALA A 133 -9.22 -16.81 -14.83
N ASN A 134 -8.16 -16.48 -14.09
CA ASN A 134 -7.06 -17.39 -13.75
C ASN A 134 -7.19 -18.02 -12.35
N ASN A 135 -8.26 -17.72 -11.61
CA ASN A 135 -8.51 -18.22 -10.26
C ASN A 135 -7.34 -17.94 -9.30
N VAL A 136 -6.84 -16.74 -9.28
CA VAL A 136 -5.82 -16.27 -8.34
C VAL A 136 -6.38 -15.07 -7.59
N VAL A 137 -6.18 -15.05 -6.27
CA VAL A 137 -6.66 -13.93 -5.44
C VAL A 137 -5.61 -12.83 -5.44
N ASP A 138 -6.10 -11.62 -5.57
CA ASP A 138 -5.31 -10.41 -5.53
C ASP A 138 -5.66 -9.56 -4.31
N PHE A 139 -4.63 -8.98 -3.70
CA PHE A 139 -4.75 -7.89 -2.75
C PHE A 139 -3.98 -6.69 -3.31
N MET A 140 -4.71 -5.59 -3.48
CA MET A 140 -4.13 -4.39 -4.04
C MET A 140 -4.21 -3.21 -3.06
N VAL A 141 -3.26 -2.32 -3.18
CA VAL A 141 -3.23 -1.02 -2.53
C VAL A 141 -3.39 0.06 -3.60
N GLY A 142 -4.30 0.96 -3.39
CA GLY A 142 -4.57 2.06 -4.32
C GLY A 142 -5.97 2.62 -4.17
N GLY A 143 -6.08 3.92 -4.41
CA GLY A 143 -7.28 4.68 -4.10
C GLY A 143 -8.32 4.74 -5.22
N LEU A 144 -8.03 4.26 -6.44
CA LEU A 144 -8.83 4.49 -7.64
C LEU A 144 -10.33 4.34 -7.43
N THR A 145 -11.08 5.39 -7.69
CA THR A 145 -12.53 5.47 -7.38
C THR A 145 -13.40 4.52 -8.19
N THR A 146 -12.94 4.10 -9.37
CA THR A 146 -13.63 3.08 -10.19
C THR A 146 -13.74 1.72 -9.49
N LEU A 147 -12.90 1.47 -8.48
CA LEU A 147 -12.90 0.24 -7.68
C LEU A 147 -13.89 0.27 -6.50
N ASP A 148 -14.53 1.41 -6.22
CA ASP A 148 -15.42 1.56 -5.06
C ASP A 148 -16.62 0.61 -5.09
N ASN A 149 -17.06 0.25 -6.29
CA ASN A 149 -18.18 -0.65 -6.53
C ASN A 149 -17.75 -1.88 -7.35
N MET A 150 -16.51 -2.35 -7.19
CA MET A 150 -16.00 -3.51 -7.93
C MET A 150 -16.79 -4.78 -7.62
N LYS A 151 -16.92 -5.65 -8.63
CA LYS A 151 -17.69 -6.90 -8.54
C LYS A 151 -16.81 -8.15 -8.63
N GLN A 152 -15.50 -7.96 -8.69
CA GLN A 152 -14.52 -9.03 -8.85
C GLN A 152 -14.34 -9.78 -7.54
N LYS A 153 -14.78 -11.03 -7.51
CA LYS A 153 -14.72 -11.90 -6.32
C LYS A 153 -13.29 -12.15 -5.82
N PHE A 154 -12.31 -12.10 -6.72
CA PHE A 154 -10.92 -12.47 -6.43
C PHE A 154 -10.02 -11.25 -6.16
N VAL A 155 -10.58 -10.05 -6.05
CA VAL A 155 -9.81 -8.82 -5.79
C VAL A 155 -10.26 -8.19 -4.48
N PHE A 156 -9.29 -7.81 -3.64
CA PHE A 156 -9.49 -7.14 -2.35
C PHE A 156 -8.61 -5.90 -2.29
N ARG A 157 -9.17 -4.76 -1.88
CA ARG A 157 -8.45 -3.51 -1.72
C ARG A 157 -8.21 -3.26 -0.23
N THR A 158 -6.95 -3.27 0.19
CA THR A 158 -6.52 -3.09 1.60
C THR A 158 -6.15 -1.64 1.95
N SER A 159 -6.40 -0.69 1.05
CA SER A 159 -6.33 0.75 1.31
C SER A 159 -7.68 1.42 1.14
N SER A 160 -7.86 2.58 1.76
CA SER A 160 -9.04 3.40 1.54
C SER A 160 -9.10 3.97 0.12
N SER A 161 -10.32 4.29 -0.31
CA SER A 161 -10.59 4.91 -1.60
C SER A 161 -10.20 6.39 -1.64
N ASP A 162 -9.82 6.88 -2.81
CA ASP A 162 -9.67 8.32 -3.11
C ASP A 162 -11.00 9.07 -2.93
N SER A 163 -12.16 8.39 -3.08
CA SER A 163 -13.46 8.99 -2.71
C SER A 163 -13.52 9.32 -1.22
N ASN A 164 -13.00 8.44 -0.35
CA ASN A 164 -12.96 8.69 1.09
C ASN A 164 -11.93 9.76 1.45
N GLU A 165 -10.82 9.82 0.71
CA GLU A 165 -9.81 10.87 0.85
C GLU A 165 -10.39 12.24 0.48
N ALA A 166 -11.10 12.33 -0.64
CA ALA A 166 -11.81 13.54 -1.07
C ALA A 166 -12.80 14.02 0.00
N ILE A 167 -13.56 13.11 0.62
CA ILE A 167 -14.45 13.43 1.73
C ILE A 167 -13.66 13.98 2.94
N ALA A 168 -12.49 13.40 3.23
CA ALA A 168 -11.64 13.87 4.33
C ALA A 168 -11.11 15.28 4.06
N MET A 169 -10.69 15.57 2.82
CA MET A 169 -10.26 16.91 2.37
C MET A 169 -11.38 17.94 2.58
N ALA A 170 -12.60 17.64 2.12
CA ALA A 170 -13.78 18.49 2.28
C ALA A 170 -14.10 18.74 3.76
N TYR A 171 -14.14 17.67 4.56
CA TYR A 171 -14.41 17.74 5.99
C TYR A 171 -13.40 18.65 6.70
N TYR A 172 -12.12 18.46 6.44
CA TYR A 172 -11.05 19.26 7.02
C TYR A 172 -11.20 20.75 6.65
N ALA A 173 -11.40 21.07 5.38
CA ALA A 173 -11.58 22.45 4.91
C ALA A 173 -12.74 23.16 5.62
N ILE A 174 -13.89 22.51 5.71
CA ILE A 174 -15.08 23.08 6.38
C ILE A 174 -14.81 23.25 7.90
N LYS A 175 -14.10 22.32 8.54
CA LYS A 175 -13.70 22.47 9.96
C LYS A 175 -12.74 23.64 10.19
N LYS A 176 -11.97 24.05 9.18
CA LYS A 176 -11.13 25.26 9.19
C LYS A 176 -11.91 26.54 8.89
N GLY A 177 -13.19 26.43 8.54
CA GLY A 177 -14.02 27.57 8.16
C GLY A 177 -13.88 27.99 6.71
N TRP A 178 -13.19 27.22 5.87
CA TRP A 178 -12.99 27.49 4.44
C TRP A 178 -14.21 26.99 3.67
N LYS A 179 -15.08 27.93 3.28
CA LYS A 179 -16.39 27.61 2.68
C LYS A 179 -16.46 27.88 1.18
N THR A 180 -15.43 28.46 0.58
CA THR A 180 -15.34 28.67 -0.87
C THR A 180 -14.09 28.03 -1.39
N ALA A 181 -14.19 27.28 -2.49
CA ALA A 181 -13.06 26.53 -3.05
C ALA A 181 -12.99 26.67 -4.56
N SER A 182 -11.76 26.61 -5.09
CA SER A 182 -11.52 26.25 -6.49
C SER A 182 -10.76 24.92 -6.55
N PHE A 183 -11.07 24.13 -7.57
CA PHE A 183 -10.47 22.84 -7.85
C PHE A 183 -9.44 22.99 -8.97
N ILE A 184 -8.28 22.39 -8.81
CA ILE A 184 -7.20 22.35 -9.81
C ILE A 184 -6.68 20.91 -9.88
N PHE A 185 -7.11 20.16 -10.88
CA PHE A 185 -6.78 18.75 -11.05
C PHE A 185 -6.18 18.51 -12.43
N ASP A 186 -5.18 17.62 -12.54
CA ASP A 186 -4.72 17.22 -13.86
C ASP A 186 -5.76 16.32 -14.55
N ASN A 187 -5.54 16.03 -15.85
CA ASN A 187 -6.46 15.25 -16.66
C ASN A 187 -6.26 13.72 -16.53
N SER A 188 -5.46 13.24 -15.56
CA SER A 188 -5.33 11.82 -15.30
C SER A 188 -6.62 11.26 -14.68
N SER A 189 -6.92 9.99 -14.93
CA SER A 189 -8.10 9.31 -14.36
C SER A 189 -8.08 9.33 -12.83
N ASN A 190 -6.90 9.24 -12.22
CA ASN A 190 -6.75 9.30 -10.77
C ASN A 190 -7.20 10.65 -10.23
N SER A 191 -6.60 11.76 -10.72
CA SER A 191 -6.93 13.11 -10.27
C SER A 191 -8.39 13.48 -10.56
N GLN A 192 -8.90 13.13 -11.75
CA GLN A 192 -10.30 13.38 -12.11
C GLN A 192 -11.30 12.61 -11.23
N GLY A 193 -10.88 11.46 -10.69
CA GLY A 193 -11.69 10.65 -9.77
C GLY A 193 -12.02 11.36 -8.44
N PHE A 194 -11.20 12.30 -7.98
CA PHE A 194 -11.45 13.09 -6.78
C PHE A 194 -12.60 14.10 -6.92
N ILE A 195 -12.86 14.63 -8.13
CA ILE A 195 -13.70 15.80 -8.34
C ILE A 195 -15.14 15.57 -7.87
N ALA A 196 -15.76 14.49 -8.29
CA ALA A 196 -17.17 14.22 -7.97
C ALA A 196 -17.41 14.01 -6.47
N PRO A 197 -16.69 13.10 -5.77
CA PRO A 197 -16.89 12.88 -4.34
C PRO A 197 -16.48 14.11 -3.50
N LEU A 198 -15.41 14.84 -3.90
CA LEU A 198 -14.99 16.06 -3.22
C LEU A 198 -16.04 17.16 -3.29
N LYS A 199 -16.60 17.38 -4.50
CA LYS A 199 -17.65 18.37 -4.70
C LYS A 199 -18.89 18.03 -3.88
N ALA A 200 -19.35 16.79 -3.96
CA ALA A 200 -20.53 16.32 -3.23
C ALA A 200 -20.35 16.52 -1.71
N ALA A 201 -19.22 16.09 -1.16
CA ALA A 201 -18.93 16.23 0.26
C ALA A 201 -18.83 17.70 0.69
N PHE A 202 -18.10 18.53 -0.09
CA PHE A 202 -17.89 19.92 0.25
C PHE A 202 -19.21 20.72 0.24
N GLU A 203 -20.06 20.50 -0.77
CA GLU A 203 -21.37 21.15 -0.88
C GLU A 203 -22.36 20.64 0.19
N ALA A 204 -22.38 19.33 0.49
CA ALA A 204 -23.21 18.76 1.56
C ALA A 204 -22.83 19.31 2.96
N LEU A 205 -21.58 19.75 3.13
CA LEU A 205 -21.09 20.41 4.34
C LEU A 205 -21.31 21.93 4.35
N GLY A 206 -21.93 22.50 3.32
CA GLY A 206 -22.24 23.94 3.20
C GLY A 206 -21.12 24.76 2.57
N GLY A 207 -20.22 24.13 1.83
CA GLY A 207 -19.22 24.77 0.98
C GLY A 207 -19.77 25.15 -0.40
N THR A 208 -19.01 25.93 -1.15
CA THR A 208 -19.34 26.33 -2.54
C THR A 208 -18.07 26.17 -3.40
N VAL A 209 -18.20 25.41 -4.48
CA VAL A 209 -17.14 25.28 -5.50
C VAL A 209 -17.30 26.41 -6.52
N GLN A 210 -16.28 27.26 -6.62
CA GLN A 210 -16.32 28.47 -7.47
C GLN A 210 -15.79 28.18 -8.89
N GLN A 211 -14.74 27.36 -8.99
CA GLN A 211 -14.09 26.99 -10.25
C GLN A 211 -13.69 25.52 -10.21
N ASN A 212 -13.68 24.90 -11.39
CA ASN A 212 -13.10 23.56 -11.60
C ASN A 212 -12.19 23.63 -12.82
N ILE A 213 -10.89 23.59 -12.57
CA ILE A 213 -9.84 23.77 -13.57
C ILE A 213 -9.16 22.41 -13.81
N THR A 214 -9.15 21.98 -15.06
CA THR A 214 -8.41 20.79 -15.47
C THR A 214 -7.09 21.20 -16.12
N LEU A 215 -5.98 20.65 -15.60
CA LEU A 215 -4.65 20.91 -16.14
C LEU A 215 -4.26 19.83 -17.18
N THR A 216 -3.54 20.25 -18.20
CA THR A 216 -2.79 19.31 -19.05
C THR A 216 -1.37 19.20 -18.47
N PRO A 217 -0.89 18.01 -18.07
CA PRO A 217 0.44 17.83 -17.49
C PRO A 217 1.57 18.28 -18.43
N GLY A 218 2.70 18.67 -17.84
CA GLY A 218 3.93 18.98 -18.60
C GLY A 218 3.97 20.33 -19.30
N GLN A 219 3.04 21.25 -18.97
CA GLN A 219 3.10 22.61 -19.50
C GLN A 219 4.24 23.42 -18.85
N SER A 220 4.79 24.37 -19.59
CA SER A 220 5.84 25.29 -19.08
C SER A 220 5.29 26.40 -18.18
N SER A 221 3.98 26.64 -18.18
CA SER A 221 3.30 27.62 -17.32
C SER A 221 1.82 27.27 -17.14
N TYR A 222 1.31 27.55 -15.94
CA TYR A 222 -0.10 27.44 -15.54
C TYR A 222 -0.66 28.77 -15.01
N SER A 223 -0.03 29.91 -15.40
CA SER A 223 -0.42 31.23 -14.90
C SER A 223 -1.86 31.62 -15.29
N SER A 224 -2.32 31.18 -16.45
CA SER A 224 -3.69 31.40 -16.93
C SER A 224 -4.71 30.65 -16.06
N GLU A 225 -4.47 29.36 -15.84
CA GLU A 225 -5.31 28.47 -15.04
C GLU A 225 -5.37 28.94 -13.59
N LEU A 226 -4.24 29.37 -13.03
CA LEU A 226 -4.17 29.96 -11.70
C LEU A 226 -4.99 31.26 -11.62
N THR A 227 -4.83 32.16 -12.59
CA THR A 227 -5.61 33.41 -12.63
C THR A 227 -7.12 33.13 -12.66
N GLN A 228 -7.55 32.12 -13.42
CA GLN A 228 -8.95 31.69 -13.46
C GLN A 228 -9.37 31.08 -12.13
N ALA A 229 -8.57 30.20 -11.53
CA ALA A 229 -8.90 29.57 -10.25
C ALA A 229 -9.06 30.58 -9.11
N PHE A 230 -8.29 31.68 -9.14
CA PHE A 230 -8.28 32.71 -8.11
C PHE A 230 -9.21 33.92 -8.41
N ALA A 231 -9.91 33.94 -9.55
CA ALA A 231 -10.76 35.06 -9.96
C ALA A 231 -11.80 35.45 -8.88
N ASN A 232 -12.33 34.48 -8.14
CA ASN A 232 -13.34 34.69 -7.08
C ASN A 232 -12.77 34.60 -5.66
N LYS A 233 -11.46 34.67 -5.51
CA LYS A 233 -10.74 34.65 -4.21
C LYS A 233 -11.17 33.46 -3.33
N PRO A 234 -10.91 32.21 -3.74
CA PRO A 234 -11.30 31.03 -2.95
C PRO A 234 -10.60 31.03 -1.59
N ALA A 235 -11.27 30.52 -0.56
CA ALA A 235 -10.70 30.36 0.77
C ALA A 235 -9.75 29.16 0.85
N VAL A 236 -9.86 28.19 -0.09
CA VAL A 236 -9.02 27.01 -0.21
C VAL A 236 -8.94 26.56 -1.66
N ILE A 237 -7.81 26.00 -2.05
CA ILE A 237 -7.65 25.24 -3.30
C ILE A 237 -7.63 23.75 -2.94
N PHE A 238 -8.33 22.95 -3.72
CA PHE A 238 -8.15 21.50 -3.73
C PHE A 238 -7.44 21.10 -5.01
N ASP A 239 -6.46 20.20 -4.90
CA ASP A 239 -5.63 19.83 -6.03
C ASP A 239 -5.20 18.34 -5.98
N SER A 240 -4.97 17.79 -7.16
CA SER A 240 -4.28 16.50 -7.37
C SER A 240 -3.64 16.50 -8.75
N MET A 241 -2.34 16.19 -8.80
CA MET A 241 -1.55 16.16 -10.02
C MET A 241 -0.20 15.50 -9.78
N ASP A 242 0.50 15.14 -10.85
CA ASP A 242 1.87 14.65 -10.73
C ASP A 242 2.84 15.71 -10.19
N SER A 243 3.94 15.26 -9.58
CA SER A 243 4.92 16.13 -8.91
C SER A 243 5.59 17.17 -9.85
N GLN A 244 5.75 16.87 -11.13
CA GLN A 244 6.36 17.79 -12.09
C GLN A 244 5.39 18.93 -12.44
N THR A 245 4.13 18.59 -12.69
CA THR A 245 3.04 19.55 -12.91
C THR A 245 2.86 20.45 -11.69
N ALA A 246 2.85 19.85 -10.49
CA ALA A 246 2.75 20.57 -9.22
C ALA A 246 3.91 21.55 -9.01
N ALA A 247 5.15 21.16 -9.31
CA ALA A 247 6.32 22.04 -9.18
C ALA A 247 6.17 23.28 -10.06
N THR A 248 5.71 23.14 -11.30
CA THR A 248 5.49 24.28 -12.22
C THR A 248 4.31 25.13 -11.73
N LEU A 249 3.19 24.53 -11.36
CA LEU A 249 1.99 25.22 -10.87
C LEU A 249 2.29 26.07 -9.64
N PHE A 250 2.92 25.47 -8.62
CA PHE A 250 3.24 26.17 -7.37
C PHE A 250 4.29 27.26 -7.56
N THR A 251 5.27 27.09 -8.48
CA THR A 251 6.20 28.13 -8.86
C THR A 251 5.47 29.35 -9.45
N ASN A 252 4.54 29.13 -10.38
CA ASN A 252 3.71 30.20 -10.92
C ASN A 252 2.78 30.79 -9.85
N GLY A 253 2.22 29.98 -8.97
CA GLY A 253 1.42 30.43 -7.84
C GLY A 253 2.18 31.35 -6.90
N GLN A 254 3.45 31.05 -6.62
CA GLN A 254 4.32 31.91 -5.83
C GLN A 254 4.60 33.25 -6.52
N GLN A 255 4.89 33.23 -7.83
CA GLN A 255 5.10 34.46 -8.63
C GLN A 255 3.86 35.34 -8.63
N LEU A 256 2.68 34.77 -8.66
CA LEU A 256 1.39 35.47 -8.66
C LEU A 256 0.87 35.81 -7.25
N GLY A 257 1.57 35.41 -6.19
CA GLY A 257 1.17 35.67 -4.80
C GLY A 257 0.05 34.79 -4.26
N TYR A 258 -0.29 33.69 -4.93
CA TYR A 258 -1.41 32.80 -4.56
C TYR A 258 -1.06 31.75 -3.51
N MET A 259 0.21 31.59 -3.15
CA MET A 259 0.64 30.59 -2.16
C MET A 259 0.36 31.00 -0.70
N THR A 260 -0.29 32.14 -0.48
CA THR A 260 -0.83 32.52 0.84
C THR A 260 -2.19 31.88 1.15
N THR A 261 -2.90 31.41 0.13
CA THR A 261 -4.13 30.63 0.28
C THR A 261 -3.78 29.20 0.64
N PRO A 262 -4.54 28.51 1.53
CA PRO A 262 -4.38 27.08 1.79
C PRO A 262 -4.65 26.21 0.55
N TRP A 263 -3.82 25.20 0.36
CA TRP A 263 -3.97 24.17 -0.67
C TRP A 263 -4.08 22.81 0.00
N ILE A 264 -5.08 22.03 -0.37
CA ILE A 264 -5.28 20.66 0.11
C ILE A 264 -5.19 19.72 -1.08
N GLY A 265 -4.14 18.93 -1.11
CA GLY A 265 -3.92 17.93 -2.15
C GLY A 265 -3.86 16.51 -1.59
N ASP A 266 -3.64 15.57 -2.50
CA ASP A 266 -3.44 14.16 -2.18
C ASP A 266 -2.06 13.89 -1.54
N ASP A 267 -1.72 12.63 -1.37
CA ASP A 267 -0.48 12.19 -0.72
C ASP A 267 0.80 12.66 -1.41
N LEU A 268 0.75 13.03 -2.71
CA LEU A 268 1.89 13.56 -3.45
C LEU A 268 2.36 14.92 -2.91
N GLN A 269 1.54 15.65 -2.16
CA GLN A 269 1.97 16.87 -1.47
C GLN A 269 2.76 16.61 -0.20
N SER A 270 2.78 15.39 0.32
CA SER A 270 3.54 15.04 1.52
C SER A 270 5.04 14.87 1.24
N ALA A 271 5.90 15.04 2.25
CA ALA A 271 7.30 14.65 2.12
C ALA A 271 7.44 13.11 2.25
N PRO A 272 8.32 12.45 1.46
CA PRO A 272 9.28 13.03 0.51
C PRO A 272 8.70 13.35 -0.87
N GLN A 273 7.47 12.97 -1.17
CA GLN A 273 6.85 13.16 -2.49
C GLN A 273 6.71 14.66 -2.82
N GLY A 274 6.31 15.46 -1.84
CA GLY A 274 6.26 16.91 -1.94
C GLY A 274 7.63 17.60 -1.83
N SER A 275 8.72 16.95 -2.26
CA SER A 275 10.07 17.52 -2.19
C SER A 275 10.21 18.86 -2.93
N TYR A 276 9.37 19.12 -3.92
CA TYR A 276 9.26 20.42 -4.58
C TYR A 276 8.88 21.56 -3.61
N ALA A 277 8.19 21.25 -2.51
CA ALA A 277 7.86 22.26 -1.49
C ALA A 277 9.10 22.97 -0.92
N LYS A 278 10.25 22.28 -0.91
CA LYS A 278 11.53 22.87 -0.47
C LYS A 278 11.98 24.04 -1.33
N SER A 279 11.62 24.06 -2.62
CA SER A 279 11.98 25.13 -3.55
C SER A 279 11.19 26.42 -3.33
N PHE A 280 10.02 26.37 -2.67
CA PHE A 280 9.16 27.53 -2.40
C PHE A 280 9.48 28.23 -1.08
N GLY A 281 10.28 27.59 -0.23
CA GLY A 281 10.57 28.07 1.11
C GLY A 281 9.41 27.82 2.11
N PRO A 282 9.68 27.97 3.42
CA PRO A 282 8.75 27.57 4.47
C PRO A 282 7.42 28.34 4.46
N THR A 283 7.43 29.62 4.08
CA THR A 283 6.22 30.47 4.10
C THR A 283 5.15 29.95 3.14
N ALA A 284 5.53 29.56 1.92
CA ALA A 284 4.60 28.98 0.95
C ALA A 284 4.23 27.54 1.33
N ALA A 285 5.21 26.73 1.70
CA ALA A 285 5.01 25.33 2.04
C ALA A 285 4.08 25.11 3.24
N THR A 286 4.03 26.03 4.22
CA THR A 286 3.13 25.92 5.37
C THR A 286 1.64 25.99 5.00
N ASN A 287 1.30 26.45 3.81
CA ASN A 287 -0.07 26.48 3.29
C ASN A 287 -0.41 25.21 2.47
N LEU A 288 0.54 24.32 2.22
CA LEU A 288 0.30 23.04 1.57
C LEU A 288 -0.12 22.01 2.62
N ILE A 289 -1.19 21.29 2.33
CA ILE A 289 -1.78 20.26 3.20
C ILE A 289 -2.00 19.02 2.33
N ALA A 290 -1.41 17.90 2.72
CA ALA A 290 -1.62 16.62 2.08
C ALA A 290 -2.65 15.79 2.87
N ALA A 291 -3.62 15.22 2.19
CA ALA A 291 -4.45 14.15 2.73
C ALA A 291 -3.76 12.82 2.46
N LEU A 292 -3.72 11.93 3.43
CA LEU A 292 -3.17 10.58 3.28
C LEU A 292 -3.99 9.59 4.10
N PRO A 293 -4.05 8.33 3.68
CA PRO A 293 -4.49 7.26 4.59
C PRO A 293 -3.73 7.34 5.92
N ALA A 294 -4.43 7.17 7.02
CA ALA A 294 -3.83 7.37 8.33
C ALA A 294 -2.74 6.33 8.60
N THR A 295 -1.57 6.79 9.00
CA THR A 295 -0.56 5.90 9.56
C THR A 295 -1.06 5.39 10.91
N PRO A 296 -1.01 4.09 11.17
CA PRO A 296 -1.45 3.52 12.43
C PRO A 296 -0.70 4.11 13.63
N SER A 297 -1.42 4.23 14.73
CA SER A 297 -0.83 4.71 15.98
C SER A 297 0.08 3.65 16.60
N THR A 298 1.19 4.09 17.22
CA THR A 298 2.03 3.23 18.06
C THR A 298 1.29 2.68 19.31
N ALA A 299 0.08 3.15 19.60
CA ALA A 299 -0.81 2.51 20.57
C ALA A 299 -1.38 1.18 20.05
N ASN A 300 -1.36 0.93 18.73
CA ASN A 300 -1.73 -0.35 18.15
C ASN A 300 -0.60 -1.36 18.31
N SER A 301 -0.85 -2.43 19.07
CA SER A 301 0.13 -3.49 19.32
C SER A 301 0.51 -4.27 18.04
N ALA A 302 -0.41 -4.41 17.09
CA ALA A 302 -0.13 -5.06 15.81
C ALA A 302 0.83 -4.21 14.96
N TYR A 303 0.65 -2.90 14.96
CA TYR A 303 1.59 -2.00 14.28
C TYR A 303 2.99 -2.05 14.93
N ASN A 304 3.08 -2.08 16.26
CA ASN A 304 4.37 -2.23 16.94
C ASN A 304 5.06 -3.57 16.61
N HIS A 305 4.29 -4.65 16.47
CA HIS A 305 4.83 -5.92 16.02
C HIS A 305 5.37 -5.84 14.59
N PHE A 306 4.59 -5.26 13.66
CA PHE A 306 5.05 -4.98 12.31
C PHE A 306 6.34 -4.14 12.28
N LEU A 307 6.45 -3.08 13.11
CA LEU A 307 7.66 -2.26 13.19
C LEU A 307 8.90 -3.08 13.58
N ALA A 308 8.76 -4.00 14.55
CA ALA A 308 9.84 -4.88 14.97
C ALA A 308 10.28 -5.84 13.86
N ASP A 309 9.31 -6.43 13.15
CA ASP A 309 9.58 -7.30 12.01
C ASP A 309 10.18 -6.53 10.84
N TYR A 310 9.67 -5.33 10.55
CA TYR A 310 10.20 -4.43 9.52
C TYR A 310 11.67 -4.09 9.80
N GLN A 311 12.00 -3.71 11.03
CA GLN A 311 13.39 -3.46 11.43
C GLN A 311 14.26 -4.71 11.32
N SER A 312 13.71 -5.88 11.62
CA SER A 312 14.43 -7.15 11.49
C SER A 312 14.78 -7.49 10.03
N VAL A 313 13.85 -7.20 9.10
CA VAL A 313 14.01 -7.48 7.66
C VAL A 313 14.87 -6.41 6.97
N TRP A 314 14.54 -5.12 7.17
CA TRP A 314 15.08 -4.01 6.38
C TRP A 314 16.19 -3.22 7.08
N ARG A 315 16.45 -3.49 8.37
CA ARG A 315 17.51 -2.82 9.16
C ARG A 315 17.35 -1.29 9.24
N THR A 316 16.11 -0.82 9.15
CA THR A 316 15.73 0.60 9.26
C THR A 316 14.45 0.74 10.06
N THR A 317 14.25 1.90 10.64
CA THR A 317 13.00 2.29 11.32
C THR A 317 12.15 3.25 10.47
N THR A 318 12.66 3.66 9.31
CA THR A 318 11.92 4.53 8.37
C THR A 318 10.92 3.67 7.60
N ILE A 319 9.65 3.81 7.95
CA ILE A 319 8.56 3.10 7.28
C ILE A 319 8.16 3.87 6.03
N LEU A 320 8.03 3.14 4.93
CA LEU A 320 7.53 3.69 3.67
C LEU A 320 5.98 3.69 3.69
N PRO A 321 5.34 4.61 2.98
CA PRO A 321 3.88 4.64 2.87
C PRO A 321 3.30 3.30 2.43
N THR A 322 2.10 2.99 2.88
CA THR A 322 1.32 1.78 2.57
C THR A 322 1.93 0.43 2.94
N THR A 323 3.22 0.33 3.24
CA THR A 323 3.95 -0.92 3.53
C THR A 323 3.23 -1.87 4.51
N PHE A 324 2.49 -1.31 5.46
CA PHE A 324 1.70 -2.07 6.41
C PHE A 324 0.42 -2.68 5.78
N ASN A 325 -0.10 -2.11 4.70
CA ASN A 325 -1.24 -2.66 3.97
C ASN A 325 -0.86 -3.92 3.18
N GLU A 326 0.29 -3.93 2.51
CA GLU A 326 0.79 -5.11 1.81
C GLU A 326 1.20 -6.22 2.79
N TYR A 327 1.74 -5.84 3.96
CA TYR A 327 2.00 -6.78 5.04
C TYR A 327 0.70 -7.43 5.53
N ASP A 328 -0.34 -6.65 5.85
CA ASP A 328 -1.64 -7.16 6.28
C ASP A 328 -2.29 -8.03 5.21
N SER A 329 -2.14 -7.69 3.94
CA SER A 329 -2.60 -8.49 2.80
C SER A 329 -2.04 -9.92 2.82
N ILE A 330 -0.74 -10.07 3.10
CA ILE A 330 -0.07 -11.39 3.22
C ILE A 330 -0.62 -12.16 4.43
N VAL A 331 -0.79 -11.49 5.56
CA VAL A 331 -1.31 -12.11 6.78
C VAL A 331 -2.75 -12.57 6.60
N ILE A 332 -3.63 -11.72 6.04
CA ILE A 332 -5.03 -12.04 5.75
C ILE A 332 -5.14 -13.24 4.81
N ALA A 333 -4.39 -13.23 3.69
CA ALA A 333 -4.37 -14.35 2.75
C ALA A 333 -3.93 -15.65 3.41
N SER A 334 -2.90 -15.58 4.27
CA SER A 334 -2.37 -16.74 5.00
C SER A 334 -3.36 -17.27 6.03
N LEU A 335 -4.09 -16.40 6.73
CA LEU A 335 -5.15 -16.77 7.66
C LEU A 335 -6.34 -17.40 6.94
N ALA A 336 -6.75 -16.84 5.79
CA ALA A 336 -7.83 -17.38 4.98
C ALA A 336 -7.50 -18.78 4.47
N MET A 337 -6.30 -19.01 3.96
CA MET A 337 -5.82 -20.36 3.57
C MET A 337 -5.82 -21.34 4.75
N THR A 338 -5.38 -20.88 5.92
CA THR A 338 -5.34 -21.70 7.14
C THR A 338 -6.74 -22.05 7.63
N MET A 339 -7.68 -21.10 7.64
CA MET A 339 -9.08 -21.33 7.99
C MET A 339 -9.75 -22.31 7.02
N ALA A 340 -9.54 -22.11 5.74
CA ALA A 340 -10.04 -22.95 4.65
C ALA A 340 -9.42 -24.36 4.65
N LYS A 341 -8.30 -24.57 5.35
CA LYS A 341 -7.44 -25.77 5.26
C LYS A 341 -7.08 -26.11 3.82
N SER A 342 -6.89 -25.09 2.98
CA SER A 342 -6.68 -25.23 1.54
C SER A 342 -5.84 -24.07 1.00
N THR A 343 -4.90 -24.39 0.12
CA THR A 343 -4.14 -23.41 -0.66
C THR A 343 -4.75 -23.12 -2.02
N ASN A 344 -5.89 -23.76 -2.35
CA ASN A 344 -6.63 -23.54 -3.58
C ASN A 344 -7.39 -22.19 -3.51
N PRO A 345 -7.08 -21.20 -4.38
CA PRO A 345 -7.70 -19.87 -4.35
C PRO A 345 -9.23 -19.90 -4.47
N LYS A 346 -9.80 -20.84 -5.22
CA LYS A 346 -11.26 -21.00 -5.33
C LYS A 346 -11.94 -21.33 -4.01
N VAL A 347 -11.20 -21.91 -3.08
CA VAL A 347 -11.71 -22.33 -1.76
C VAL A 347 -11.50 -21.20 -0.76
N TRP A 348 -10.24 -20.78 -0.54
CA TRP A 348 -9.89 -19.86 0.53
C TRP A 348 -10.33 -18.41 0.30
N VAL A 349 -10.60 -18.00 -0.95
CA VAL A 349 -11.15 -16.67 -1.24
C VAL A 349 -12.44 -16.36 -0.46
N ASN A 350 -13.24 -17.39 -0.17
CA ASN A 350 -14.49 -17.26 0.59
C ASN A 350 -14.27 -17.07 2.11
N ASP A 351 -13.03 -17.20 2.56
CA ASP A 351 -12.66 -17.06 3.97
C ASP A 351 -11.91 -15.77 4.27
N VAL A 352 -11.59 -14.96 3.25
CA VAL A 352 -10.92 -13.65 3.43
C VAL A 352 -11.72 -12.77 4.38
N THR A 353 -12.97 -12.49 4.09
CA THR A 353 -13.83 -11.67 4.97
C THR A 353 -14.17 -12.33 6.29
N LYS A 354 -14.08 -13.67 6.40
CA LYS A 354 -14.35 -14.38 7.65
C LYS A 354 -13.20 -14.27 8.65
N VAL A 355 -11.97 -14.05 8.19
CA VAL A 355 -10.81 -13.85 9.05
C VAL A 355 -10.58 -12.39 9.40
N SER A 356 -11.03 -11.45 8.56
CA SER A 356 -10.77 -10.03 8.73
C SER A 356 -11.95 -9.24 9.30
N ASN A 357 -13.19 -9.70 9.09
CA ASN A 357 -14.38 -8.91 9.46
C ASN A 357 -14.95 -9.29 10.82
N THR A 358 -15.66 -8.34 11.43
CA THR A 358 -16.54 -8.60 12.58
C THR A 358 -17.74 -9.49 12.17
N PRO A 359 -18.30 -10.28 13.13
CA PRO A 359 -17.87 -10.47 14.52
C PRO A 359 -16.76 -11.51 14.65
N GLY A 360 -15.82 -11.28 15.55
CA GLY A 360 -14.73 -12.20 15.88
C GLY A 360 -13.89 -11.73 17.05
N ILE A 361 -13.03 -12.59 17.59
CA ILE A 361 -12.04 -12.21 18.59
C ILE A 361 -10.91 -11.48 17.85
N VAL A 362 -10.62 -10.25 18.29
CA VAL A 362 -9.56 -9.43 17.69
C VAL A 362 -8.19 -10.09 17.90
N CYS A 363 -7.43 -10.19 16.83
CA CYS A 363 -6.03 -10.61 16.84
C CYS A 363 -5.25 -9.80 15.78
N GLY A 364 -4.01 -9.40 16.11
CA GLY A 364 -3.24 -8.44 15.32
C GLY A 364 -1.96 -9.00 14.69
N THR A 365 -1.67 -10.31 14.84
CA THR A 365 -0.51 -10.97 14.23
C THR A 365 -0.91 -12.33 13.68
N TYR A 366 -0.18 -12.82 12.69
CA TYR A 366 -0.46 -14.17 12.14
C TYR A 366 -0.45 -15.22 13.25
N LYS A 367 0.61 -15.20 14.08
CA LYS A 367 0.76 -16.17 15.19
C LYS A 367 -0.38 -16.10 16.21
N SER A 368 -0.80 -14.90 16.64
CA SER A 368 -1.89 -14.75 17.62
C SER A 368 -3.22 -15.25 17.07
N CYS A 369 -3.49 -14.99 15.79
CA CYS A 369 -4.68 -15.46 15.10
C CYS A 369 -4.68 -17.00 14.93
N LEU A 370 -3.52 -17.61 14.61
CA LEU A 370 -3.40 -19.07 14.54
C LEU A 370 -3.79 -19.76 15.86
N VAL A 371 -3.42 -19.19 17.01
CA VAL A 371 -3.80 -19.74 18.34
C VAL A 371 -5.31 -19.77 18.51
N LEU A 372 -6.02 -18.76 18.01
CA LEU A 372 -7.48 -18.69 18.08
C LEU A 372 -8.14 -19.68 17.08
N LEU A 373 -7.62 -19.73 15.85
CA LEU A 373 -8.10 -20.66 14.83
C LEU A 373 -7.92 -22.12 15.25
N ALA A 374 -6.79 -22.46 15.88
CA ALA A 374 -6.56 -23.81 16.44
C ALA A 374 -7.58 -24.21 17.54
N LYS A 375 -8.17 -23.21 18.22
CA LYS A 375 -9.25 -23.38 19.19
C LYS A 375 -10.65 -23.25 18.57
N HIS A 376 -10.76 -23.29 17.25
CA HIS A 376 -12.01 -23.12 16.49
C HIS A 376 -12.77 -21.82 16.84
N LYS A 377 -12.07 -20.74 17.18
CA LYS A 377 -12.67 -19.45 17.45
C LYS A 377 -12.83 -18.66 16.14
N LYS A 378 -13.93 -17.90 16.05
CA LYS A 378 -14.04 -16.84 15.04
C LYS A 378 -13.05 -15.74 15.38
N ILE A 379 -12.32 -15.27 14.38
CA ILE A 379 -11.34 -14.19 14.52
C ILE A 379 -11.82 -12.95 13.77
N ASN A 380 -11.28 -11.80 14.19
CA ASN A 380 -11.29 -10.55 13.48
C ASN A 380 -9.84 -10.05 13.45
N TYR A 381 -9.19 -10.16 12.29
CA TYR A 381 -7.85 -9.65 12.12
C TYR A 381 -7.89 -8.12 12.11
N ASN A 382 -7.18 -7.50 13.04
CA ASN A 382 -6.98 -6.07 13.13
C ASN A 382 -5.46 -5.86 13.12
N GLY A 383 -4.94 -5.61 11.93
CA GLY A 383 -3.52 -5.70 11.62
C GLY A 383 -2.72 -4.44 11.88
N ALA A 384 -1.61 -4.33 11.18
CA ALA A 384 -0.72 -3.18 11.27
C ALA A 384 -1.38 -1.93 10.67
N ALA A 385 -2.16 -2.05 9.60
CA ALA A 385 -2.96 -0.96 9.02
C ALA A 385 -4.14 -0.55 9.91
N GLY A 386 -4.54 -1.42 10.85
CA GLY A 386 -5.72 -1.25 11.70
C GLY A 386 -6.84 -2.20 11.32
N ASP A 387 -8.03 -1.69 11.12
CA ASP A 387 -9.24 -2.47 10.89
C ASP A 387 -9.42 -2.78 9.40
N ASP A 388 -9.13 -4.02 9.01
CA ASP A 388 -9.25 -4.52 7.64
C ASP A 388 -10.63 -5.15 7.36
N ASN A 389 -11.71 -4.56 7.85
CA ASN A 389 -13.07 -5.01 7.54
C ASN A 389 -13.45 -4.65 6.09
N PHE A 390 -13.53 -5.65 5.24
CA PHE A 390 -13.97 -5.47 3.86
C PHE A 390 -15.49 -5.29 3.76
N ASN A 391 -15.93 -4.30 3.00
CA ASN A 391 -17.33 -4.14 2.64
C ASN A 391 -17.78 -5.16 1.55
N SER A 392 -19.03 -5.05 1.08
CA SER A 392 -19.58 -5.93 0.03
C SER A 392 -18.88 -5.80 -1.33
N PHE A 393 -18.07 -4.78 -1.52
CA PHE A 393 -17.25 -4.54 -2.70
C PHE A 393 -15.77 -4.84 -2.46
N HIS A 394 -15.44 -5.56 -1.40
CA HIS A 394 -14.08 -5.93 -1.00
C HIS A 394 -13.13 -4.73 -0.77
N ASN A 395 -13.65 -3.61 -0.32
CA ASN A 395 -12.87 -2.43 0.04
C ASN A 395 -12.84 -2.24 1.56
N VAL A 396 -11.70 -1.84 2.11
CA VAL A 396 -11.60 -1.40 3.50
C VAL A 396 -11.96 0.09 3.62
N PHE A 397 -12.27 0.52 4.85
CA PHE A 397 -12.62 1.89 5.17
C PHE A 397 -11.80 2.35 6.37
N SER A 398 -10.82 3.23 6.14
CA SER A 398 -9.95 3.78 7.19
C SER A 398 -10.07 5.30 7.29
N GLY A 399 -9.45 5.88 8.34
CA GLY A 399 -9.38 7.33 8.48
C GLY A 399 -8.23 7.94 7.67
N PHE A 400 -8.16 9.27 7.66
CA PHE A 400 -7.13 10.04 6.97
C PHE A 400 -6.43 11.00 7.92
N GLN A 401 -5.13 11.15 7.72
CA GLN A 401 -4.34 12.21 8.33
C GLN A 401 -4.19 13.37 7.36
N MET A 402 -4.30 14.59 7.91
CA MET A 402 -4.05 15.82 7.17
C MET A 402 -2.67 16.30 7.61
N LEU A 403 -1.68 16.20 6.74
CA LEU A 403 -0.31 16.61 6.99
C LEU A 403 -0.04 17.98 6.39
N GLY A 404 0.66 18.83 7.10
CA GLY A 404 1.23 20.06 6.56
C GLY A 404 2.73 20.05 6.74
N PHE A 405 3.40 21.15 6.45
CA PHE A 405 4.82 21.33 6.69
C PHE A 405 5.07 22.24 7.92
N ASP A 406 6.16 21.95 8.64
CA ASP A 406 6.75 22.88 9.61
C ASP A 406 7.74 23.84 8.93
N SER A 407 8.36 24.73 9.72
CA SER A 407 9.38 25.68 9.21
C SER A 407 10.66 25.02 8.68
N SER A 408 10.87 23.74 9.00
CA SER A 408 11.98 22.92 8.51
C SER A 408 11.57 22.03 7.34
N LEU A 409 10.34 22.19 6.84
CA LEU A 409 9.75 21.43 5.73
C LEU A 409 9.61 19.92 6.02
N ASN A 410 9.41 19.57 7.28
CA ASN A 410 9.00 18.22 7.66
C ASN A 410 7.48 18.13 7.73
N ASN A 411 6.93 16.95 7.46
CA ASN A 411 5.51 16.71 7.66
C ASN A 411 5.14 16.83 9.13
N VAL A 412 4.05 17.56 9.41
CA VAL A 412 3.44 17.66 10.73
C VAL A 412 1.95 17.36 10.64
N LEU A 413 1.45 16.56 11.57
CA LEU A 413 0.03 16.24 11.64
C LEU A 413 -0.77 17.50 12.02
N LYS A 414 -1.64 17.93 11.13
CA LYS A 414 -2.58 19.05 11.35
C LYS A 414 -3.93 18.57 11.88
N SER A 415 -4.39 17.39 11.48
CA SER A 415 -5.65 16.79 11.91
C SER A 415 -5.71 15.31 11.55
N TYR A 416 -6.58 14.59 12.25
CA TYR A 416 -7.00 13.24 11.91
C TYR A 416 -8.51 13.24 11.63
N VAL A 417 -8.90 12.76 10.46
CA VAL A 417 -10.29 12.57 10.07
C VAL A 417 -10.63 11.09 10.26
N THR A 418 -11.45 10.80 11.26
CA THR A 418 -11.78 9.41 11.63
C THR A 418 -12.78 8.80 10.65
N PRO A 419 -12.88 7.45 10.56
CA PRO A 419 -13.95 6.78 9.82
C PRO A 419 -15.36 7.27 10.21
N ALA A 420 -15.59 7.56 11.50
CA ALA A 420 -16.85 8.10 11.98
C ALA A 420 -17.14 9.52 11.42
N ASN A 421 -16.11 10.37 11.28
CA ASN A 421 -16.26 11.68 10.65
C ASN A 421 -16.66 11.53 9.17
N LEU A 422 -16.01 10.63 8.43
CA LEU A 422 -16.35 10.36 7.03
C LEU A 422 -17.79 9.86 6.89
N ALA A 423 -18.20 8.91 7.74
CA ALA A 423 -19.57 8.39 7.73
C ALA A 423 -20.63 9.49 7.97
N THR A 424 -20.32 10.50 8.80
CA THR A 424 -21.25 11.64 9.01
C THR A 424 -21.38 12.53 7.78
N VAL A 425 -20.36 12.62 6.93
CA VAL A 425 -20.41 13.35 5.66
C VAL A 425 -21.24 12.59 4.64
N VAL A 426 -20.93 11.30 4.43
CA VAL A 426 -21.67 10.42 3.51
C VAL A 426 -23.18 10.39 3.83
N ALA A 427 -23.55 10.48 5.12
CA ALA A 427 -24.94 10.55 5.53
C ALA A 427 -25.64 11.87 5.13
N LYS A 428 -24.89 12.94 4.88
CA LYS A 428 -25.42 14.25 4.44
C LYS A 428 -25.52 14.39 2.93
N GLU A 429 -24.78 13.58 2.18
CA GLU A 429 -24.81 13.56 0.72
C GLU A 429 -26.08 12.89 0.16
N LYS A 430 -26.83 12.17 1.01
CA LYS A 430 -28.12 11.52 0.69
C LYS A 430 -29.30 12.47 0.93
#